data_e8006c490862cba40a5b72fdb990338e
#
_entry.id   e8006c490862cba40a5b72fdb990338e
#
_cell.length_a   1.000
_cell.length_b   1.000
_cell.length_c   1.000
_cell.angle_alpha   90.00
_cell.angle_beta   90.00
_cell.angle_gamma   90.00
#
_symmetry.space_group_name_H-M   'P 1'
#
loop_
_entity.id
_entity.type
_entity.pdbx_description
1 polymer ?
#
loop_
_entity_poly.entity_id
_entity_poly.type
_entity_poly.pdbx_seq_one_letter_code
_entity_poly.pdbx_strand_id
1 'polypeptide(L)' 'MIVEVFKTNVQKEADKNYVIAVIQTQFPDYKINFDLEDCDKILRVEGVDIEFDNIIDYVNCLGYTCVRLE' A
#
# COMPACT_ATOMS: atom_id res chain seq x y z
N MET A 1 -16.73 -6.28 -1.01
CA MET A 1 -15.38 -5.76 -1.28
C MET A 1 -14.69 -5.46 0.02
N ILE A 2 -13.44 -5.82 0.12
CA ILE A 2 -12.63 -5.64 1.32
C ILE A 2 -11.75 -4.41 1.13
N VAL A 3 -11.58 -3.64 2.20
CA VAL A 3 -10.65 -2.50 2.22
C VAL A 3 -9.65 -2.74 3.34
N GLU A 4 -8.37 -2.73 3.00
CA GLU A 4 -7.28 -2.80 3.97
C GLU A 4 -6.53 -1.49 3.97
N VAL A 5 -6.18 -1.02 5.15
CA VAL A 5 -5.52 0.27 5.35
C VAL A 5 -4.21 0.05 6.08
N PHE A 6 -3.15 0.69 5.58
CA PHE A 6 -1.79 0.52 6.13
C PHE A 6 -1.16 1.87 6.43
N LYS A 7 -0.45 1.94 7.53
CA LYS A 7 0.43 3.06 7.86
C LYS A 7 1.79 2.80 7.24
N THR A 8 2.35 3.79 6.55
CA THR A 8 3.66 3.67 5.91
C THR A 8 4.55 4.85 6.25
N ASN A 9 5.81 4.79 5.78
CA ASN A 9 6.72 5.93 5.83
C ASN A 9 7.02 6.51 4.45
N VAL A 10 6.17 6.24 3.47
CA VAL A 10 6.30 6.80 2.13
C VAL A 10 5.94 8.28 2.18
N GLN A 11 6.86 9.18 1.77
CA GLN A 11 6.67 10.61 1.88
C GLN A 11 6.62 11.35 0.56
N LYS A 12 7.29 10.82 -0.47
CA LYS A 12 7.43 11.50 -1.76
C LYS A 12 6.47 10.93 -2.80
N GLU A 13 6.02 11.80 -3.69
CA GLU A 13 5.14 11.45 -4.80
C GLU A 13 5.76 10.35 -5.69
N ALA A 14 7.07 10.48 -5.98
CA ALA A 14 7.77 9.48 -6.79
C ALA A 14 7.78 8.11 -6.10
N ASP A 15 8.01 8.09 -4.79
CA ASP A 15 8.01 6.84 -4.03
C ASP A 15 6.62 6.22 -3.98
N LYS A 16 5.59 7.06 -3.79
CA LYS A 16 4.20 6.62 -3.83
C LYS A 16 3.90 5.93 -5.16
N ASN A 17 4.23 6.56 -6.26
CA ASN A 17 3.96 6.02 -7.59
C ASN A 17 4.69 4.70 -7.82
N TYR A 18 5.92 4.59 -7.33
CA TYR A 18 6.71 3.37 -7.43
C TYR A 18 6.06 2.21 -6.65
N VAL A 19 5.66 2.47 -5.41
CA VAL A 19 5.03 1.46 -4.57
C VAL A 19 3.72 0.99 -5.20
N ILE A 20 2.89 1.93 -5.66
CA ILE A 20 1.63 1.58 -6.33
C ILE A 20 1.90 0.71 -7.56
N ALA A 21 2.88 1.07 -8.38
CA ALA A 21 3.20 0.32 -9.60
C ALA A 21 3.62 -1.11 -9.28
N VAL A 22 4.44 -1.30 -8.26
CA VAL A 22 4.89 -2.64 -7.85
C VAL A 22 3.71 -3.49 -7.37
N ILE A 23 2.90 -2.95 -6.48
CA ILE A 23 1.75 -3.69 -5.96
C ILE A 23 0.74 -3.98 -7.07
N GLN A 24 0.46 -2.99 -7.93
CA GLN A 24 -0.49 -3.15 -9.02
C GLN A 24 -0.04 -4.21 -10.01
N THR A 25 1.26 -4.33 -10.26
CA THR A 25 1.82 -5.36 -11.15
C THR A 25 1.60 -6.75 -10.57
N GLN A 26 1.76 -6.91 -9.27
CA GLN A 26 1.57 -8.20 -8.61
C GLN A 26 0.10 -8.54 -8.39
N PHE A 27 -0.73 -7.53 -8.17
CA PHE A 27 -2.16 -7.71 -7.88
C PHE A 27 -2.98 -6.76 -8.77
N PRO A 28 -3.14 -7.10 -10.06
CA PRO A 28 -3.78 -6.18 -11.01
C PRO A 28 -5.27 -5.90 -10.72
N ASP A 29 -5.91 -6.76 -9.93
CA ASP A 29 -7.32 -6.59 -9.57
C ASP A 29 -7.53 -5.69 -8.34
N TYR A 30 -6.46 -5.33 -7.64
CA TYR A 30 -6.57 -4.45 -6.48
C TYR A 30 -6.66 -2.99 -6.92
N LYS A 31 -7.48 -2.23 -6.20
CA LYS A 31 -7.55 -0.79 -6.35
C LYS A 31 -6.71 -0.17 -5.26
N ILE A 32 -5.68 0.59 -5.63
CA ILE A 32 -4.66 1.07 -4.71
C ILE A 32 -4.65 2.59 -4.70
N ASN A 33 -4.70 3.17 -3.51
CA ASN A 33 -4.64 4.61 -3.31
C ASN A 33 -3.70 4.93 -2.15
N PHE A 34 -3.09 6.10 -2.22
CA PHE A 34 -2.26 6.63 -1.15
C PHE A 34 -2.78 8.00 -0.72
N ASP A 35 -2.72 8.26 0.58
CA ASP A 35 -2.99 9.59 1.13
C ASP A 35 -1.71 10.07 1.81
N LEU A 36 -0.91 10.87 1.10
CA LEU A 36 0.33 11.42 1.63
C LEU A 36 0.13 12.67 2.49
N GLU A 37 -1.06 13.25 2.46
CA GLU A 37 -1.40 14.39 3.31
C GLU A 37 -1.67 13.95 4.74
N ASP A 38 -2.05 12.69 4.93
CA ASP A 38 -2.21 12.13 6.27
C ASP A 38 -0.85 11.97 6.94
N CYS A 39 -0.77 12.25 8.22
CA CYS A 39 0.48 12.13 8.97
C CYS A 39 0.99 10.68 9.02
N ASP A 40 0.09 9.70 8.88
CA ASP A 40 0.43 8.28 8.86
C ASP A 40 0.80 7.76 7.47
N LYS A 41 0.75 8.60 6.45
CA LYS A 41 1.07 8.22 5.07
C LYS A 41 0.34 6.95 4.67
N ILE A 42 -0.98 7.06 4.59
CA ILE A 42 -1.89 5.93 4.48
C ILE A 42 -1.86 5.31 3.08
N LEU A 43 -1.68 3.99 3.04
CA LEU A 43 -1.89 3.17 1.85
C LEU A 43 -3.23 2.46 2.02
N ARG A 44 -4.12 2.63 1.04
CA ARG A 44 -5.42 1.97 1.03
C ARG A 44 -5.50 1.03 -0.16
N VAL A 45 -5.89 -0.22 0.11
CA VAL A 45 -6.02 -1.26 -0.91
C VAL A 45 -7.43 -1.84 -0.84
N GLU A 46 -8.11 -1.89 -1.98
CA GLU A 46 -9.46 -2.45 -2.10
C GLU A 46 -9.45 -3.63 -3.06
N GLY A 47 -10.21 -4.66 -2.72
CA GLY A 47 -10.33 -5.84 -3.57
C GLY A 47 -11.35 -6.82 -3.02
N VAL A 48 -11.62 -7.86 -3.78
CA VAL A 48 -12.53 -8.93 -3.37
C VAL A 48 -11.87 -9.80 -2.31
N ASP A 49 -10.58 -10.07 -2.48
CA ASP A 49 -9.80 -10.91 -1.57
C ASP A 49 -8.39 -10.31 -1.50
N ILE A 50 -8.02 -9.81 -0.33
CA ILE A 50 -6.75 -9.09 -0.14
C ILE A 50 -5.82 -9.88 0.75
N GLU A 51 -4.65 -10.22 0.22
CA GLU A 51 -3.58 -10.88 0.96
C GLU A 51 -2.68 -9.80 1.58
N PHE A 52 -3.12 -9.25 2.72
CA PHE A 52 -2.46 -8.10 3.33
C PHE A 52 -1.00 -8.39 3.75
N ASP A 53 -0.70 -9.63 4.14
CA ASP A 53 0.68 -10.00 4.49
C ASP A 53 1.63 -9.85 3.31
N ASN A 54 1.17 -10.19 2.11
CA ASN A 54 1.96 -10.05 0.90
C ASN A 54 2.21 -8.58 0.57
N ILE A 55 1.21 -7.73 0.79
CA ILE A 55 1.36 -6.29 0.58
C ILE A 55 2.43 -5.73 1.51
N ILE A 56 2.38 -6.10 2.79
CA ILE A 56 3.37 -5.68 3.78
C ILE A 56 4.77 -6.11 3.35
N ASP A 57 4.91 -7.36 2.92
CA ASP A 57 6.20 -7.90 2.48
C ASP A 57 6.75 -7.13 1.27
N TYR A 58 5.91 -6.84 0.27
CA TYR A 58 6.35 -6.08 -0.90
C TYR A 58 6.82 -4.68 -0.52
N VAL A 59 6.06 -3.98 0.31
CA VAL A 59 6.42 -2.62 0.73
C VAL A 59 7.72 -2.64 1.52
N ASN A 60 7.89 -3.61 2.43
CA ASN A 60 9.12 -3.75 3.21
C ASN A 60 10.31 -4.06 2.31
N CYS A 61 10.13 -4.90 1.30
CA CYS A 61 11.20 -5.24 0.35
C CYS A 61 11.66 -4.02 -0.46
N LEU A 62 10.78 -3.04 -0.66
CA LEU A 62 11.13 -1.81 -1.37
C LEU A 62 11.87 -0.81 -0.47
N GLY A 63 12.01 -1.10 0.81
CA GLY A 63 12.73 -0.26 1.74
C GLY A 63 11.86 0.67 2.59
N TYR A 64 10.54 0.43 2.61
CA TYR A 64 9.60 1.24 3.41
C TYR A 64 9.00 0.43 4.55
N THR A 65 8.44 1.13 5.53
CA THR A 65 7.67 0.46 6.59
C THR A 65 6.20 0.37 6.18
N CYS A 66 5.55 -0.69 6.63
CA CYS A 66 4.13 -0.91 6.33
C CYS A 66 3.50 -1.68 7.48
N VAL A 67 2.52 -1.07 8.13
CA VAL A 67 1.80 -1.67 9.25
C VAL A 67 0.31 -1.61 8.97
N ARG A 68 -0.35 -2.75 9.05
CA ARG A 68 -1.80 -2.81 8.86
C ARG A 68 -2.51 -2.11 10.01
N LEU A 69 -3.45 -1.22 9.66
CA LEU A 69 -4.32 -0.57 10.63
C LEU A 69 -5.65 -1.32 10.70
N GLU A 70 -6.11 -1.55 11.90
CA GLU A 70 -7.39 -2.23 12.15
C GLU A 70 -8.49 -1.25 12.52
#